data_020159d87f4997d2fcf1e5c11a5e6fd8
#
_entry.id   020159d87f4997d2fcf1e5c11a5e6fd8
#
_cell.length_a   1.000
_cell.length_b   1.000
_cell.length_c   1.000
_cell.angle_alpha   90.00
_cell.angle_beta   90.00
_cell.angle_gamma   90.00
#
_symmetry.space_group_name_H-M   'P 1'
#
loop_
_entity.id
_entity.type
_entity.pdbx_description
1 polymer ?
#
loop_
_entity_poly.entity_id
_entity_poly.type
_entity_poly.pdbx_seq_one_letter_code
_entity_poly.pdbx_strand_id
1 'polypeptide(L)'
;MFSVVPATDQDRDGVLLIEQEERQIPDRPAAIDGAIAEGRCLVAREGDEVAGFAIHDRSLFGQPFLSLLRVRTAARRRGMGTALVQATIAATEGDRLFSSTNASNTAMRMLLGRLGFIASGFIENLDPGDPELIYLKWLGAAAPAPVPAQAEAPD
;
A
#
# COMPACT_ATOMS: atom_id res chain seq x y z
N MET A 1 12.24 -15.99 10.71
CA MET A 1 11.95 -16.08 9.27
C MET A 1 10.45 -15.94 9.07
N PHE A 2 10.02 -15.21 8.08
CA PHE A 2 8.61 -14.98 7.79
C PHE A 2 8.28 -15.36 6.33
N SER A 3 7.01 -15.57 6.05
CA SER A 3 6.50 -15.80 4.69
C SER A 3 5.36 -14.83 4.38
N VAL A 4 5.20 -14.47 3.10
CA VAL A 4 4.10 -13.63 2.63
C VAL A 4 3.17 -14.48 1.77
N VAL A 5 1.91 -14.54 2.17
CA VAL A 5 0.88 -15.36 1.53
C VAL A 5 -0.45 -14.60 1.48
N PRO A 6 -1.38 -14.98 0.59
CA PRO A 6 -2.75 -14.48 0.67
C PRO A 6 -3.38 -14.78 2.02
N ALA A 7 -4.07 -13.80 2.59
CA ALA A 7 -4.76 -13.97 3.86
C ALA A 7 -5.95 -14.93 3.72
N THR A 8 -6.18 -15.69 4.78
CA THR A 8 -7.38 -16.52 4.94
C THR A 8 -8.23 -16.00 6.10
N ASP A 9 -9.43 -16.56 6.28
CA ASP A 9 -10.30 -16.18 7.40
C ASP A 9 -9.64 -16.37 8.76
N GLN A 10 -8.69 -17.30 8.86
CA GLN A 10 -7.92 -17.53 10.09
C GLN A 10 -6.98 -16.37 10.44
N ASP A 11 -6.61 -15.56 9.48
CA ASP A 11 -5.72 -14.41 9.68
C ASP A 11 -6.45 -13.15 10.12
N ARG A 12 -7.77 -13.13 9.99
CA ARG A 12 -8.61 -11.95 10.24
C ARG A 12 -8.32 -11.26 11.56
N ASP A 13 -8.36 -12.04 12.66
CA ASP A 13 -8.17 -11.48 13.99
C ASP A 13 -6.77 -10.90 14.17
N GLY A 14 -5.75 -11.55 13.62
CA GLY A 14 -4.38 -11.05 13.62
C GLY A 14 -4.22 -9.75 12.83
N VAL A 15 -4.86 -9.65 11.67
CA VAL A 15 -4.87 -8.42 10.85
C VAL A 15 -5.55 -7.27 11.61
N LEU A 16 -6.71 -7.53 12.21
CA LEU A 16 -7.44 -6.52 12.99
C LEU A 16 -6.64 -6.04 14.20
N LEU A 17 -5.91 -6.92 14.89
CA LEU A 17 -5.05 -6.52 16.02
C LEU A 17 -3.96 -5.55 15.58
N ILE A 18 -3.34 -5.77 14.43
CA ILE A 18 -2.31 -4.88 13.89
C ILE A 18 -2.90 -3.52 13.50
N GLU A 19 -4.05 -3.50 12.85
CA GLU A 19 -4.71 -2.25 12.47
C GLU A 19 -5.08 -1.43 13.72
N GLN A 20 -5.52 -2.07 14.78
CA GLN A 20 -5.90 -1.41 16.02
C GLN A 20 -4.71 -0.79 16.79
N GLU A 21 -3.48 -1.25 16.53
CA GLU A 21 -2.29 -0.64 17.15
C GLU A 21 -2.12 0.85 16.76
N GLU A 22 -2.59 1.25 15.59
CA GLU A 22 -2.35 2.61 15.08
C GLU A 22 -3.59 3.51 15.13
N ARG A 23 -4.73 3.03 14.64
CA ARG A 23 -5.97 3.81 14.57
C ARG A 23 -7.20 2.91 14.67
N GLN A 24 -8.22 3.40 15.37
CA GLN A 24 -9.55 2.81 15.30
C GLN A 24 -10.36 3.59 14.25
N ILE A 25 -10.50 3.02 13.06
CA ILE A 25 -11.33 3.57 11.99
C ILE A 25 -12.60 2.71 11.92
N PRO A 26 -13.81 3.28 12.13
CA PRO A 26 -15.04 2.51 12.31
C PRO A 26 -15.35 1.48 11.20
N ASP A 27 -15.13 1.84 9.95
CA ASP A 27 -15.46 0.96 8.81
C ASP A 27 -14.31 0.03 8.39
N ARG A 28 -13.19 0.07 9.08
CA ARG A 28 -12.00 -0.69 8.72
C ARG A 28 -12.18 -2.20 8.85
N PRO A 29 -12.85 -2.74 9.89
CA PRO A 29 -13.08 -4.19 9.98
C PRO A 29 -13.84 -4.76 8.79
N ALA A 30 -14.89 -4.09 8.33
CA ALA A 30 -15.66 -4.51 7.15
C ALA A 30 -14.81 -4.45 5.86
N ALA A 31 -13.98 -3.43 5.71
CA ALA A 31 -13.06 -3.30 4.57
C ALA A 31 -12.01 -4.43 4.56
N ILE A 32 -11.49 -4.80 5.72
CA ILE A 32 -10.55 -5.93 5.87
C ILE A 32 -11.24 -7.25 5.53
N ASP A 33 -12.43 -7.48 6.04
CA ASP A 33 -13.21 -8.68 5.75
C ASP A 33 -13.46 -8.83 4.24
N GLY A 34 -13.84 -7.75 3.58
CA GLY A 34 -14.02 -7.72 2.13
C GLY A 34 -12.73 -8.03 1.37
N ALA A 35 -11.62 -7.43 1.78
CA ALA A 35 -10.32 -7.66 1.15
C ALA A 35 -9.86 -9.11 1.29
N ILE A 36 -10.05 -9.73 2.45
CA ILE A 36 -9.73 -11.14 2.67
C ILE A 36 -10.61 -12.03 1.79
N ALA A 37 -11.91 -11.80 1.78
CA ALA A 37 -12.87 -12.57 0.99
C ALA A 37 -12.59 -12.50 -0.51
N GLU A 38 -12.13 -11.34 -1.00
CA GLU A 38 -11.83 -11.10 -2.42
C GLU A 38 -10.39 -11.43 -2.82
N GLY A 39 -9.57 -11.95 -1.90
CA GLY A 39 -8.17 -12.29 -2.18
C GLY A 39 -7.25 -11.07 -2.35
N ARG A 40 -7.62 -9.91 -1.81
CA ARG A 40 -6.87 -8.64 -1.92
C ARG A 40 -6.05 -8.30 -0.67
N CYS A 41 -5.99 -9.19 0.28
CA CYS A 41 -5.17 -9.04 1.49
C CYS A 41 -4.02 -10.04 1.47
N LEU A 42 -2.80 -9.55 1.64
CA LEU A 42 -1.60 -10.34 1.81
C LEU A 42 -1.14 -10.23 3.26
N VAL A 43 -0.68 -11.32 3.84
CA VAL A 43 -0.15 -11.33 5.22
C VAL A 43 1.30 -11.81 5.24
N ALA A 44 2.09 -11.19 6.10
CA ALA A 44 3.40 -11.70 6.51
C ALA A 44 3.19 -12.49 7.81
N ARG A 45 3.52 -13.78 7.77
CA ARG A 45 3.39 -14.68 8.93
C ARG A 45 4.76 -15.08 9.47
N GLU A 46 4.86 -15.11 10.78
CA GLU A 46 5.92 -15.77 11.52
C GLU A 46 5.30 -16.96 12.27
N GLY A 47 5.58 -18.18 11.80
CA GLY A 47 4.82 -19.34 12.28
C GLY A 47 3.32 -19.16 11.98
N ASP A 48 2.51 -19.24 13.02
CA ASP A 48 1.05 -19.06 12.90
C ASP A 48 0.58 -17.62 13.18
N GLU A 49 1.50 -16.73 13.51
CA GLU A 49 1.16 -15.34 13.83
C GLU A 49 1.27 -14.40 12.63
N VAL A 50 0.26 -13.53 12.48
CA VAL A 50 0.31 -12.42 11.52
C VAL A 50 1.17 -11.31 12.10
N ALA A 51 2.24 -10.94 11.38
CA ALA A 51 3.16 -9.89 11.79
C ALA A 51 3.01 -8.61 10.95
N GLY A 52 2.36 -8.69 9.80
CA GLY A 52 2.08 -7.57 8.93
C GLY A 52 1.07 -7.94 7.86
N PHE A 53 0.52 -6.93 7.18
CA PHE A 53 -0.40 -7.16 6.08
C PHE A 53 -0.39 -6.00 5.08
N ALA A 54 -0.85 -6.31 3.88
CA ALA A 54 -1.08 -5.34 2.81
C ALA A 54 -2.43 -5.60 2.17
N ILE A 55 -3.13 -4.53 1.82
CA ILE A 55 -4.37 -4.60 1.06
C ILE A 55 -4.21 -3.80 -0.22
N HIS A 56 -4.61 -4.38 -1.34
CA HIS A 56 -4.65 -3.72 -2.63
C HIS A 56 -6.06 -3.77 -3.23
N ASP A 57 -6.37 -2.80 -4.04
CA ASP A 57 -7.67 -2.63 -4.67
C ASP A 57 -7.56 -1.78 -5.94
N ARG A 58 -8.66 -1.26 -6.42
CA ARG A 58 -8.75 -0.32 -7.54
C ARG A 58 -9.49 0.96 -7.14
N SER A 59 -9.29 1.40 -5.91
CA SER A 59 -10.01 2.55 -5.36
C SER A 59 -9.45 3.91 -5.82
N LEU A 60 -8.25 3.95 -6.38
CA LEU A 60 -7.68 5.19 -6.90
C LEU A 60 -8.01 5.33 -8.39
N PHE A 61 -9.12 5.98 -8.71
CA PHE A 61 -9.57 6.19 -10.09
C PHE A 61 -9.64 4.91 -10.93
N GLY A 62 -9.99 3.78 -10.31
CA GLY A 62 -10.04 2.48 -10.98
C GLY A 62 -8.69 1.85 -11.28
N GLN A 63 -7.59 2.43 -10.82
CA GLN A 63 -6.24 1.91 -11.02
C GLN A 63 -5.80 1.00 -9.88
N PRO A 64 -4.91 0.03 -10.14
CA PRO A 64 -4.30 -0.77 -9.08
C PRO A 64 -3.65 0.12 -8.01
N PHE A 65 -4.00 -0.12 -6.76
CA PHE A 65 -3.64 0.73 -5.64
C PHE A 65 -3.31 -0.11 -4.40
N LEU A 66 -2.11 0.07 -3.85
CA LEU A 66 -1.76 -0.44 -2.53
C LEU A 66 -2.36 0.53 -1.51
N SER A 67 -3.53 0.16 -0.96
CA SER A 67 -4.34 1.04 -0.13
C SER A 67 -3.97 1.00 1.34
N LEU A 68 -3.37 -0.10 1.80
CA LEU A 68 -3.03 -0.27 3.21
C LEU A 68 -1.81 -1.18 3.36
N LEU A 69 -0.85 -0.74 4.17
CA LEU A 69 0.33 -1.51 4.56
C LEU A 69 0.58 -1.28 6.04
N ARG A 70 0.63 -2.36 6.80
CA ARG A 70 0.92 -2.31 8.23
C ARG A 70 1.86 -3.43 8.63
N VAL A 71 2.82 -3.14 9.49
CA VAL A 71 3.68 -4.12 10.14
C VAL A 71 3.59 -3.90 11.65
N ARG A 72 3.34 -4.97 12.39
CA ARG A 72 3.30 -4.94 13.85
C ARG A 72 4.55 -4.25 14.38
N THR A 73 4.41 -3.36 15.36
CA THR A 73 5.52 -2.55 15.89
C THR A 73 6.73 -3.41 16.28
N ALA A 74 6.49 -4.52 16.98
CA ALA A 74 7.56 -5.44 17.41
C ALA A 74 8.26 -6.17 16.25
N ALA A 75 7.66 -6.20 15.05
CA ALA A 75 8.17 -6.92 13.88
C ALA A 75 8.79 -5.98 12.82
N ARG A 76 8.85 -4.70 13.09
CA ARG A 76 9.40 -3.70 12.14
C ARG A 76 10.90 -3.86 11.95
N ARG A 77 11.44 -3.30 10.85
CA ARG A 77 12.85 -3.30 10.47
C ARG A 77 13.45 -4.67 10.18
N ARG A 78 12.62 -5.63 9.79
CA ARG A 78 13.06 -6.98 9.39
C ARG A 78 12.73 -7.31 7.93
N GLY A 79 12.39 -6.30 7.13
CA GLY A 79 12.11 -6.47 5.72
C GLY A 79 10.67 -6.89 5.36
N MET A 80 9.75 -6.95 6.33
CA MET A 80 8.36 -7.36 6.08
C MET A 80 7.60 -6.39 5.19
N GLY A 81 7.75 -5.09 5.43
CA GLY A 81 7.13 -4.06 4.59
C GLY A 81 7.57 -4.18 3.14
N THR A 82 8.86 -4.34 2.91
CA THR A 82 9.42 -4.57 1.58
C THR A 82 8.83 -5.82 0.94
N ALA A 83 8.80 -6.94 1.65
CA ALA A 83 8.26 -8.20 1.14
C ALA A 83 6.76 -8.11 0.81
N LEU A 84 5.99 -7.42 1.64
CA LEU A 84 4.55 -7.20 1.41
C LEU A 84 4.31 -6.33 0.16
N VAL A 85 5.08 -5.27 -0.04
CA VAL A 85 4.97 -4.44 -1.25
C VAL A 85 5.41 -5.23 -2.48
N GLN A 86 6.49 -5.98 -2.42
CA GLN A 86 6.93 -6.84 -3.53
C GLN A 86 5.88 -7.90 -3.89
N ALA A 87 5.25 -8.51 -2.89
CA ALA A 87 4.16 -9.46 -3.13
C ALA A 87 2.93 -8.79 -3.74
N THR A 88 2.62 -7.56 -3.34
CA THR A 88 1.56 -6.77 -3.96
C THR A 88 1.88 -6.46 -5.42
N ILE A 89 3.12 -6.07 -5.73
CA ILE A 89 3.58 -5.86 -7.11
C ILE A 89 3.37 -7.13 -7.94
N ALA A 90 3.79 -8.27 -7.42
CA ALA A 90 3.65 -9.56 -8.10
C ALA A 90 2.18 -9.97 -8.32
N ALA A 91 1.28 -9.58 -7.42
CA ALA A 91 -0.15 -9.87 -7.52
C ALA A 91 -0.91 -8.86 -8.40
N THR A 92 -0.28 -7.75 -8.78
CA THR A 92 -0.93 -6.68 -9.54
C THR A 92 -1.01 -7.04 -11.02
N GLU A 93 -2.23 -7.02 -11.56
CA GLU A 93 -2.46 -7.13 -13.00
C GLU A 93 -2.48 -5.74 -13.64
N GLY A 94 -1.77 -5.60 -14.76
CA GLY A 94 -1.66 -4.34 -15.49
C GLY A 94 -0.24 -3.79 -15.51
N ASP A 95 -0.11 -2.54 -15.94
CA ASP A 95 1.18 -1.91 -16.23
C ASP A 95 1.66 -0.94 -15.15
N ARG A 96 0.88 -0.77 -14.07
CA ARG A 96 1.19 0.19 -13.01
C ARG A 96 0.58 -0.18 -11.67
N LEU A 97 1.20 0.30 -10.60
CA LEU A 97 0.68 0.23 -9.23
C LEU A 97 0.87 1.58 -8.57
N PHE A 98 -0.21 2.14 -8.06
CA PHE A 98 -0.19 3.33 -7.21
C PHE A 98 -0.12 2.97 -5.73
N SER A 99 0.38 3.89 -4.94
CA SER A 99 0.24 3.90 -3.49
C SER A 99 0.21 5.34 -3.00
N SER A 100 -0.08 5.53 -1.73
CA SER A 100 -0.05 6.87 -1.13
C SER A 100 0.34 6.80 0.34
N THR A 101 0.81 7.93 0.85
CA THR A 101 1.11 8.10 2.28
C THR A 101 1.22 9.58 2.62
N ASN A 102 0.97 9.93 3.89
CA ASN A 102 1.18 11.30 4.35
C ASN A 102 2.65 11.74 4.19
N ALA A 103 2.87 13.01 3.91
CA ALA A 103 4.20 13.59 3.79
C ALA A 103 5.06 13.35 5.04
N SER A 104 4.46 13.31 6.21
CA SER A 104 5.13 13.04 7.49
C SER A 104 5.59 11.58 7.66
N ASN A 105 5.06 10.64 6.89
CA ASN A 105 5.44 9.23 7.01
C ASN A 105 6.74 8.93 6.26
N THR A 106 7.85 9.31 6.85
CA THR A 106 9.18 9.16 6.25
C THR A 106 9.52 7.71 5.96
N ALA A 107 9.18 6.79 6.86
CA ALA A 107 9.48 5.36 6.68
C ALA A 107 8.81 4.79 5.42
N MET A 108 7.53 5.08 5.20
CA MET A 108 6.80 4.61 4.02
C MET A 108 7.32 5.28 2.74
N ARG A 109 7.62 6.58 2.78
CA ARG A 109 8.19 7.30 1.64
C ARG A 109 9.53 6.70 1.21
N MET A 110 10.40 6.39 2.16
CA MET A 110 11.68 5.75 1.89
C MET A 110 11.51 4.33 1.34
N LEU A 111 10.58 3.56 1.89
CA LEU A 111 10.27 2.22 1.41
C LEU A 111 9.82 2.23 -0.05
N LEU A 112 8.83 3.05 -0.38
CA LEU A 112 8.32 3.18 -1.74
C LEU A 112 9.42 3.64 -2.71
N GLY A 113 10.22 4.63 -2.33
CA GLY A 113 11.34 5.12 -3.15
C GLY A 113 12.38 4.05 -3.45
N ARG A 114 12.75 3.25 -2.45
CA ARG A 114 13.69 2.13 -2.64
C ARG A 114 13.16 1.05 -3.56
N LEU A 115 11.85 0.87 -3.61
CA LEU A 115 11.20 -0.12 -4.49
C LEU A 115 10.88 0.43 -5.88
N GLY A 116 11.34 1.64 -6.20
CA GLY A 116 11.22 2.22 -7.53
C GLY A 116 9.92 2.98 -7.79
N PHE A 117 9.15 3.29 -6.75
CA PHE A 117 8.01 4.19 -6.87
C PHE A 117 8.50 5.62 -7.05
N ILE A 118 7.83 6.37 -7.92
CA ILE A 118 8.10 7.78 -8.18
C ILE A 118 6.95 8.65 -7.68
N ALA A 119 7.25 9.89 -7.31
CA ALA A 119 6.23 10.85 -6.92
C ALA A 119 5.30 11.18 -8.09
N SER A 120 4.00 11.18 -7.86
CA SER A 120 2.96 11.38 -8.86
C SER A 120 1.88 12.37 -8.41
N GLY A 121 2.25 13.33 -7.60
CA GLY A 121 1.34 14.36 -7.10
C GLY A 121 1.00 14.22 -5.64
N PHE A 122 0.08 15.03 -5.17
CA PHE A 122 -0.34 15.06 -3.78
C PHE A 122 -1.76 15.61 -3.64
N ILE A 123 -2.40 15.30 -2.51
CA ILE A 123 -3.72 15.83 -2.16
C ILE A 123 -3.58 16.54 -0.82
N GLU A 124 -3.95 17.82 -0.80
CA GLU A 124 -4.01 18.61 0.43
C GLU A 124 -5.36 18.45 1.12
N ASN A 125 -5.38 18.75 2.41
CA ASN A 125 -6.62 18.85 3.22
C ASN A 125 -7.36 17.53 3.50
N LEU A 126 -6.81 16.38 3.17
CA LEU A 126 -7.29 15.11 3.75
C LEU A 126 -6.93 15.08 5.24
N ASP A 127 -5.67 15.34 5.55
CA ASP A 127 -5.18 15.66 6.89
C ASP A 127 -4.59 17.08 6.83
N PRO A 128 -5.24 18.10 7.39
CA PRO A 128 -4.77 19.47 7.28
C PRO A 128 -3.32 19.64 7.76
N GLY A 129 -2.48 20.21 6.92
CA GLY A 129 -1.06 20.41 7.20
C GLY A 129 -0.16 19.21 6.95
N ASP A 130 -0.70 18.08 6.53
CA ASP A 130 0.06 16.86 6.21
C ASP A 130 -0.45 16.24 4.91
N PRO A 131 0.01 16.71 3.74
CA PRO A 131 -0.50 16.25 2.45
C PRO A 131 -0.36 14.75 2.25
N GLU A 132 -1.32 14.15 1.57
CA GLU A 132 -1.23 12.78 1.08
C GLU A 132 -0.43 12.76 -0.21
N LEU A 133 0.74 12.14 -0.20
CA LEU A 133 1.60 12.01 -1.37
C LEU A 133 1.21 10.77 -2.19
N ILE A 134 1.05 10.94 -3.48
CA ILE A 134 0.74 9.85 -4.41
C ILE A 134 2.03 9.34 -5.05
N TYR A 135 2.19 8.04 -5.08
CA TYR A 135 3.33 7.34 -5.67
C TYR A 135 2.88 6.39 -6.77
N LEU A 136 3.73 6.20 -7.76
CA LEU A 136 3.49 5.34 -8.90
C LEU A 136 4.70 4.47 -9.18
N LYS A 137 4.48 3.18 -9.42
CA LYS A 137 5.47 2.28 -10.00
C LYS A 137 4.95 1.74 -11.32
N TRP A 138 5.75 1.91 -12.39
CA TRP A 138 5.51 1.23 -13.65
C TRP A 138 5.94 -0.23 -13.54
N LEU A 139 5.10 -1.14 -14.05
CA LEU A 139 5.31 -2.58 -13.99
C LEU A 139 5.61 -3.11 -15.41
N GLY A 140 6.59 -4.01 -15.51
CA GLY A 140 6.92 -4.64 -16.79
C GLY A 140 7.72 -3.73 -17.72
N ALA A 141 7.13 -3.32 -18.85
CA ALA A 141 7.79 -2.48 -19.84
C ALA A 141 8.23 -1.12 -19.28
N ALA A 142 9.18 -0.46 -19.96
CA ALA A 142 9.64 0.86 -19.57
C ALA A 142 8.50 1.87 -19.44
N ALA A 143 8.65 2.82 -18.50
CA ALA A 143 7.72 3.92 -18.34
C ALA A 143 7.48 4.65 -19.69
N PRO A 144 6.24 5.11 -19.95
CA PRO A 144 5.97 5.93 -21.14
C PRO A 144 6.86 7.16 -21.16
N ALA A 145 7.20 7.63 -22.36
CA ALA A 145 7.89 8.91 -22.51
C ALA A 145 7.06 10.03 -21.87
N PRO A 146 7.69 11.01 -21.18
CA PRO A 146 6.95 12.14 -20.62
C PRO A 146 6.18 12.86 -21.72
N VAL A 147 4.90 13.15 -21.46
CA VAL A 147 4.13 14.03 -22.32
C VAL A 147 4.72 15.44 -22.17
N PRO A 148 5.08 16.13 -23.26
CA PRO A 148 5.53 17.50 -23.16
C PRO A 148 4.51 18.33 -22.38
N ALA A 149 4.99 19.21 -21.50
CA ALA A 149 4.12 20.17 -20.83
C ALA A 149 3.31 20.90 -21.90
N GLN A 150 1.98 20.83 -21.82
CA GLN A 150 1.13 21.60 -22.71
C GLN A 150 1.48 23.06 -22.47
N ALA A 151 1.77 23.78 -23.55
CA ALA A 151 1.92 25.22 -23.44
C ALA A 151 0.66 25.78 -22.75
N GLU A 152 0.85 26.65 -21.77
CA GLU A 152 -0.26 27.34 -21.14
C GLU A 152 -1.17 27.88 -22.20
N ALA A 153 -2.46 27.63 -22.11
CA ALA A 153 -3.41 28.21 -23.00
C ALA A 153 -3.25 29.73 -22.93
N PRO A 154 -3.18 30.45 -24.05
CA PRO A 154 -3.14 31.90 -23.98
C PRO A 154 -4.39 32.42 -23.32
N ASP A 155 -4.23 33.40 -22.43
CA ASP A 155 -5.30 34.08 -21.69
C ASP A 155 -6.43 34.60 -22.63
#